data_1398e1ccd6f22b0ac295f1925c4b86b7
#
_entry.id   1398e1ccd6f22b0ac295f1925c4b86b7
#
_cell.length_a   1.000
_cell.length_b   1.000
_cell.length_c   1.000
_cell.angle_alpha   90.00
_cell.angle_beta   90.00
_cell.angle_gamma   90.00
#
_symmetry.space_group_name_H-M   'P 1'
#
loop_
_entity.id
_entity.type
_entity.pdbx_description
1 polymer ?
#
loop_
_entity_poly.entity_id
_entity_poly.type
_entity_poly.pdbx_seq_one_letter_code
_entity_poly.pdbx_strand_id
1 'polypeptide(L)'
;AKDLHIRWSLYKNRLFADDNELVATFEDAKAKTTCNSKGQAAIRQTLTVDNVAAWTAEAPNVYVVVGELMQGKKVLETISFQTGFRTVEIKDTPASQDEFGLAGRYYYINGKPVKLKGVNRHDTNPLTGKVISREQMEHEIMLMKRANINHIRTSHYPNDPYFYYLCNKYGIYLESEANIESHEYFYGKASLSHVPEFQAAHVDRVMTMAHQLVNNPSIVIWSLGNEAGPGHNFVVAYDSLKAYDASRPVQYERNNDIVDMGSNQYPSIAWTRDAVKGRMGIKYPFHISEYAHSMGNAVGNLVDYWEAMESTNFFMGGAIWDWIDQSMYNYTKEGKRYLAYGGDFGDTPNDGQFVMNGIIFGDEQPKPQYYEVKKVY
;
A
#
# COMPACT_ATOMS: atom_id res chain seq x y z
N ALA A 1 -7.22 2.50 39.77
CA ALA A 1 -7.60 3.91 39.83
C ALA A 1 -9.13 4.01 39.85
N LYS A 2 -9.71 4.80 40.72
CA LYS A 2 -11.16 5.03 40.75
C LYS A 2 -11.51 6.06 39.68
N ASP A 3 -12.61 5.83 38.95
CA ASP A 3 -13.22 6.76 37.98
C ASP A 3 -12.40 7.06 36.70
N LEU A 4 -11.64 6.11 36.23
CA LEU A 4 -11.02 6.21 34.90
C LEU A 4 -12.01 5.75 33.81
N HIS A 5 -12.18 6.57 32.77
CA HIS A 5 -12.96 6.24 31.59
C HIS A 5 -12.34 6.90 30.36
N ILE A 6 -12.76 6.47 29.17
CA ILE A 6 -12.32 7.08 27.91
C ILE A 6 -13.52 7.78 27.26
N ARG A 7 -13.32 9.04 26.89
CA ARG A 7 -14.23 9.80 26.02
C ARG A 7 -13.69 9.75 24.61
N TRP A 8 -14.51 9.28 23.69
CA TRP A 8 -14.19 9.27 22.27
C TRP A 8 -14.97 10.36 21.55
N SER A 9 -14.30 11.10 20.67
CA SER A 9 -14.94 12.04 19.75
C SER A 9 -14.52 11.74 18.34
N LEU A 10 -15.48 11.79 17.42
CA LEU A 10 -15.27 11.61 15.99
C LEU A 10 -15.52 12.94 15.29
N TYR A 11 -14.53 13.39 14.55
CA TYR A 11 -14.61 14.61 13.75
C TYR A 11 -14.51 14.25 12.26
N LYS A 12 -15.33 14.87 11.42
CA LYS A 12 -15.11 14.87 9.97
C LYS A 12 -14.06 15.90 9.63
N ASN A 13 -12.97 15.47 9.00
CA ASN A 13 -11.95 16.37 8.51
C ASN A 13 -12.46 17.06 7.23
N ARG A 14 -12.55 18.37 7.23
CA ARG A 14 -12.84 19.15 6.02
C ARG A 14 -11.54 19.34 5.25
N LEU A 15 -11.37 18.57 4.20
CA LEU A 15 -10.20 18.68 3.34
C LEU A 15 -9.99 20.13 2.89
N PHE A 16 -8.76 20.64 3.08
CA PHE A 16 -8.35 21.99 2.72
C PHE A 16 -9.01 23.12 3.54
N ALA A 17 -9.69 22.80 4.63
CA ALA A 17 -10.15 23.75 5.63
C ALA A 17 -9.41 23.52 6.96
N ASP A 18 -9.25 24.58 7.74
CA ASP A 18 -8.53 24.51 9.03
C ASP A 18 -9.42 24.02 10.18
N ASP A 19 -10.64 23.58 9.88
CA ASP A 19 -11.61 23.14 10.87
C ASP A 19 -12.04 21.67 10.67
N ASN A 20 -12.44 21.07 11.78
CA ASN A 20 -13.04 19.73 11.83
C ASN A 20 -14.47 19.84 12.37
N GLU A 21 -15.41 19.17 11.72
CA GLU A 21 -16.80 19.09 12.15
C GLU A 21 -16.98 17.95 13.14
N LEU A 22 -17.45 18.23 14.37
CA LEU A 22 -17.80 17.19 15.34
C LEU A 22 -19.02 16.40 14.83
N VAL A 23 -18.82 15.10 14.63
CA VAL A 23 -19.85 14.16 14.15
C VAL A 23 -20.53 13.46 15.33
N ALA A 24 -19.74 12.97 16.27
CA ALA A 24 -20.26 12.21 17.41
C ALA A 24 -19.31 12.27 18.60
N THR A 25 -19.86 12.16 19.80
CA THR A 25 -19.09 11.96 21.05
C THR A 25 -19.68 10.77 21.80
N PHE A 26 -18.78 9.93 22.30
CA PHE A 26 -19.13 8.74 23.05
C PHE A 26 -18.42 8.78 24.39
N GLU A 27 -19.21 8.85 25.47
CA GLU A 27 -18.71 8.68 26.81
C GLU A 27 -18.95 7.23 27.24
N ASP A 28 -17.87 6.51 27.53
CA ASP A 28 -18.01 5.14 27.98
C ASP A 28 -18.19 5.09 29.49
N ALA A 29 -19.38 4.69 29.89
CA ALA A 29 -19.69 4.46 31.28
C ALA A 29 -19.21 3.09 31.82
N LYS A 30 -18.77 2.16 30.97
CA LYS A 30 -18.46 0.77 31.35
C LYS A 30 -17.43 0.08 30.48
N ALA A 31 -16.21 0.60 30.43
CA ALA A 31 -15.10 -0.17 29.86
C ALA A 31 -14.86 -1.43 30.72
N LYS A 32 -15.05 -2.62 30.14
CA LYS A 32 -14.54 -3.84 30.77
C LYS A 32 -13.02 -3.81 30.70
N THR A 33 -12.40 -3.46 31.81
CA THR A 33 -10.96 -3.43 31.95
C THR A 33 -10.47 -4.81 32.34
N THR A 34 -9.71 -5.46 31.48
CA THR A 34 -8.92 -6.64 31.86
C THR A 34 -7.49 -6.18 32.10
N CYS A 35 -7.03 -6.28 33.35
CA CYS A 35 -5.62 -6.04 33.68
C CYS A 35 -4.83 -7.35 33.51
N ASN A 36 -3.71 -7.29 32.79
CA ASN A 36 -2.77 -8.40 32.75
C ASN A 36 -1.83 -8.38 33.99
N SER A 37 -0.99 -9.41 34.12
CA SER A 37 -0.03 -9.53 35.23
C SER A 37 1.02 -8.41 35.29
N LYS A 38 1.16 -7.60 34.24
CA LYS A 38 2.06 -6.44 34.17
C LYS A 38 1.39 -5.11 34.54
N GLY A 39 0.12 -5.14 34.96
CA GLY A 39 -0.65 -3.95 35.29
C GLY A 39 -1.14 -3.16 34.07
N GLN A 40 -1.07 -3.72 32.88
CA GLN A 40 -1.62 -3.12 31.66
C GLN A 40 -3.09 -3.46 31.55
N ALA A 41 -3.92 -2.47 31.23
CA ALA A 41 -5.34 -2.65 30.95
C ALA A 41 -5.62 -2.51 29.45
N ALA A 42 -6.31 -3.48 28.85
CA ALA A 42 -6.84 -3.39 27.51
C ALA A 42 -8.33 -3.03 27.58
N ILE A 43 -8.72 -1.98 26.87
CA ILE A 43 -10.11 -1.54 26.74
C ILE A 43 -10.52 -1.75 25.28
N ARG A 44 -11.57 -2.53 25.05
CA ARG A 44 -12.16 -2.72 23.73
C ARG A 44 -13.56 -2.12 23.71
N GLN A 45 -13.79 -1.22 22.78
CA GLN A 45 -15.08 -0.58 22.56
C GLN A 45 -15.48 -0.68 21.09
N THR A 46 -16.77 -0.83 20.85
CA THR A 46 -17.35 -0.78 19.51
C THR A 46 -18.38 0.33 19.49
N LEU A 47 -18.19 1.28 18.60
CA LEU A 47 -19.06 2.44 18.41
C LEU A 47 -19.68 2.37 17.02
N THR A 48 -20.97 2.64 16.94
CA THR A 48 -21.69 2.73 15.66
C THR A 48 -21.93 4.19 15.33
N VAL A 49 -21.61 4.57 14.12
CA VAL A 49 -21.84 5.92 13.59
C VAL A 49 -22.64 5.82 12.30
N ASP A 50 -23.81 6.48 12.28
CA ASP A 50 -24.69 6.48 11.12
C ASP A 50 -24.30 7.58 10.13
N ASN A 51 -24.66 7.39 8.86
CA ASN A 51 -24.53 8.38 7.78
C ASN A 51 -23.09 8.91 7.55
N VAL A 52 -22.08 8.05 7.72
CA VAL A 52 -20.70 8.42 7.42
C VAL A 52 -20.48 8.52 5.93
N ALA A 53 -19.68 9.50 5.51
CA ALA A 53 -19.21 9.59 4.12
C ALA A 53 -18.09 8.57 3.89
N ALA A 54 -18.27 7.68 2.89
CA ALA A 54 -17.27 6.67 2.57
C ALA A 54 -16.01 7.30 1.99
N TRP A 55 -14.86 6.69 2.28
CA TRP A 55 -13.57 7.06 1.71
C TRP A 55 -13.32 6.29 0.40
N THR A 56 -12.92 7.00 -0.64
CA THR A 56 -12.35 6.45 -1.89
C THR A 56 -11.20 7.33 -2.37
N ALA A 57 -10.42 6.88 -3.38
CA ALA A 57 -9.39 7.72 -3.99
C ALA A 57 -9.96 8.95 -4.71
N GLU A 58 -11.22 8.89 -5.18
CA GLU A 58 -11.93 9.98 -5.84
C GLU A 58 -12.64 10.91 -4.86
N ALA A 59 -13.06 10.38 -3.71
CA ALA A 59 -13.74 11.11 -2.64
C ALA A 59 -13.11 10.75 -1.28
N PRO A 60 -11.93 11.30 -0.94
CA PRO A 60 -11.17 10.94 0.24
C PRO A 60 -11.74 11.56 1.52
N ASN A 61 -12.92 11.08 1.94
CA ASN A 61 -13.56 11.53 3.18
C ASN A 61 -12.83 10.96 4.39
N VAL A 62 -12.08 11.84 5.06
CA VAL A 62 -11.25 11.50 6.21
C VAL A 62 -11.92 11.96 7.49
N TYR A 63 -11.77 11.17 8.55
CA TYR A 63 -12.22 11.46 9.90
C TYR A 63 -11.02 11.47 10.85
N VAL A 64 -11.17 12.18 11.96
CA VAL A 64 -10.21 12.17 13.08
C VAL A 64 -10.91 11.63 14.30
N VAL A 65 -10.35 10.59 14.89
CA VAL A 65 -10.76 10.06 16.19
C VAL A 65 -9.91 10.69 17.26
N VAL A 66 -10.54 11.23 18.28
CA VAL A 66 -9.88 11.76 19.49
C VAL A 66 -10.31 10.92 20.67
N GLY A 67 -9.34 10.33 21.37
CA GLY A 67 -9.54 9.58 22.61
C GLY A 67 -8.95 10.35 23.78
N GLU A 68 -9.75 10.60 24.80
CA GLU A 68 -9.33 11.28 26.02
C GLU A 68 -9.46 10.35 27.22
N LEU A 69 -8.34 10.05 27.87
CA LEU A 69 -8.34 9.34 29.14
C LEU A 69 -8.78 10.33 30.24
N MET A 70 -9.91 10.05 30.85
CA MET A 70 -10.55 10.91 31.86
C MET A 70 -10.44 10.33 33.28
N GLN A 71 -10.27 11.22 34.27
CA GLN A 71 -10.50 10.91 35.68
C GLN A 71 -11.58 11.86 36.20
N GLY A 72 -12.78 11.36 36.33
CA GLY A 72 -13.95 12.22 36.55
C GLY A 72 -14.09 13.20 35.36
N LYS A 73 -14.00 14.52 35.63
CA LYS A 73 -14.04 15.56 34.59
C LYS A 73 -12.67 16.01 34.07
N LYS A 74 -11.58 15.49 34.63
CA LYS A 74 -10.21 15.90 34.28
C LYS A 74 -9.67 15.03 33.15
N VAL A 75 -9.21 15.65 32.06
CA VAL A 75 -8.44 14.99 31.01
C VAL A 75 -7.02 14.72 31.53
N LEU A 76 -6.59 13.47 31.47
CA LEU A 76 -5.24 13.05 31.85
C LEU A 76 -4.32 12.94 30.62
N GLU A 77 -4.85 12.40 29.52
CA GLU A 77 -4.12 12.18 28.29
C GLU A 77 -5.06 12.28 27.10
N THR A 78 -4.56 12.77 25.97
CA THR A 78 -5.29 12.85 24.70
C THR A 78 -4.49 12.18 23.61
N ILE A 79 -5.12 11.30 22.87
CA ILE A 79 -4.57 10.69 21.64
C ILE A 79 -5.48 11.05 20.47
N SER A 80 -4.92 11.16 19.28
CA SER A 80 -5.70 11.32 18.06
C SER A 80 -5.07 10.58 16.89
N PHE A 81 -5.91 10.12 15.98
CA PHE A 81 -5.46 9.50 14.74
C PHE A 81 -6.49 9.71 13.63
N GLN A 82 -5.99 9.70 12.40
CA GLN A 82 -6.80 9.78 11.20
C GLN A 82 -7.41 8.42 10.86
N THR A 83 -8.63 8.40 10.36
CA THR A 83 -9.31 7.20 9.90
C THR A 83 -10.27 7.52 8.75
N GLY A 84 -10.93 6.51 8.20
CA GLY A 84 -11.97 6.64 7.19
C GLY A 84 -12.80 5.36 7.09
N PHE A 85 -14.01 5.50 6.57
CA PHE A 85 -14.97 4.40 6.47
C PHE A 85 -15.02 3.90 5.03
N ARG A 86 -14.70 2.63 4.84
CA ARG A 86 -14.79 1.95 3.54
C ARG A 86 -14.92 0.45 3.75
N THR A 87 -15.44 -0.25 2.75
CA THR A 87 -15.37 -1.70 2.66
C THR A 87 -14.38 -2.10 1.57
N VAL A 88 -13.66 -3.18 1.78
CA VAL A 88 -12.81 -3.83 0.79
C VAL A 88 -13.18 -5.31 0.77
N GLU A 89 -13.57 -5.82 -0.38
CA GLU A 89 -14.14 -7.16 -0.48
C GLU A 89 -13.59 -7.90 -1.70
N ILE A 90 -13.33 -9.19 -1.54
CA ILE A 90 -13.19 -10.13 -2.64
C ILE A 90 -14.35 -11.10 -2.55
N LYS A 91 -15.19 -11.16 -3.58
CA LYS A 91 -16.39 -12.00 -3.58
C LYS A 91 -16.69 -12.61 -4.95
N ASP A 92 -17.34 -13.76 -4.92
CA ASP A 92 -17.89 -14.40 -6.10
C ASP A 92 -19.10 -13.60 -6.57
N THR A 93 -19.09 -13.26 -7.86
CA THR A 93 -20.07 -12.39 -8.51
C THR A 93 -20.71 -13.14 -9.68
N PRO A 94 -22.04 -13.27 -9.73
CA PRO A 94 -22.72 -13.88 -10.86
C PRO A 94 -22.64 -12.97 -12.10
N ALA A 95 -22.70 -13.56 -13.29
CA ALA A 95 -22.64 -12.82 -14.56
C ALA A 95 -23.68 -11.69 -14.69
N SER A 96 -24.84 -11.85 -14.07
CA SER A 96 -25.91 -10.83 -14.08
C SER A 96 -25.59 -9.57 -13.27
N GLN A 97 -24.55 -9.60 -12.46
CA GLN A 97 -24.08 -8.47 -11.62
C GLN A 97 -22.75 -7.88 -12.10
N ASP A 98 -22.19 -8.45 -13.16
CA ASP A 98 -20.93 -7.97 -13.76
C ASP A 98 -21.22 -7.17 -15.03
N GLU A 99 -20.55 -6.04 -15.19
CA GLU A 99 -20.73 -5.15 -16.34
C GLU A 99 -20.32 -5.78 -17.68
N PHE A 100 -19.41 -6.76 -17.65
CA PHE A 100 -18.97 -7.53 -18.81
C PHE A 100 -19.77 -8.83 -19.02
N GLY A 101 -20.73 -9.13 -18.12
CA GLY A 101 -21.54 -10.34 -18.20
C GLY A 101 -20.77 -11.63 -17.89
N LEU A 102 -19.71 -11.55 -17.10
CA LEU A 102 -18.85 -12.67 -16.72
C LEU A 102 -19.01 -13.02 -15.24
N ALA A 103 -19.26 -14.29 -14.93
CA ALA A 103 -19.19 -14.74 -13.55
C ALA A 103 -17.74 -14.91 -13.10
N GLY A 104 -17.41 -14.42 -11.89
CA GLY A 104 -16.06 -14.52 -11.40
C GLY A 104 -15.86 -14.01 -9.98
N ARG A 105 -14.63 -14.12 -9.50
CA ARG A 105 -14.19 -13.63 -8.21
C ARG A 105 -13.50 -12.28 -8.40
N TYR A 106 -14.11 -11.22 -7.89
CA TYR A 106 -13.72 -9.84 -8.17
C TYR A 106 -13.44 -9.05 -6.89
N TYR A 107 -12.66 -7.97 -7.05
CA TYR A 107 -12.27 -7.05 -6.00
C TYR A 107 -13.17 -5.81 -6.00
N TYR A 108 -13.66 -5.44 -4.84
CA TYR A 108 -14.58 -4.32 -4.65
C TYR A 108 -14.10 -3.37 -3.56
N ILE A 109 -14.27 -2.07 -3.82
CA ILE A 109 -14.20 -1.03 -2.79
C ILE A 109 -15.57 -0.35 -2.72
N ASN A 110 -16.16 -0.30 -1.52
CA ASN A 110 -17.51 0.23 -1.29
C ASN A 110 -18.56 -0.36 -2.26
N GLY A 111 -18.46 -1.65 -2.54
CA GLY A 111 -19.38 -2.40 -3.39
C GLY A 111 -19.22 -2.15 -4.88
N LYS A 112 -18.17 -1.46 -5.33
CA LYS A 112 -17.88 -1.22 -6.76
C LYS A 112 -16.57 -1.86 -7.17
N PRO A 113 -16.46 -2.47 -8.37
CA PRO A 113 -15.20 -2.89 -8.93
C PRO A 113 -14.27 -1.68 -9.12
N VAL A 114 -12.98 -1.84 -8.82
CA VAL A 114 -12.00 -0.76 -8.92
C VAL A 114 -10.79 -1.23 -9.72
N LYS A 115 -10.27 -0.36 -10.59
CA LYS A 115 -8.99 -0.55 -11.27
C LYS A 115 -7.89 0.22 -10.54
N LEU A 116 -6.83 -0.51 -10.17
CA LEU A 116 -5.65 0.03 -9.49
C LEU A 116 -4.59 0.40 -10.52
N LYS A 117 -4.53 1.68 -10.87
CA LYS A 117 -3.60 2.30 -11.83
C LYS A 117 -2.36 2.74 -11.07
N GLY A 118 -1.41 1.82 -10.92
CA GLY A 118 -0.39 1.89 -9.88
C GLY A 118 1.04 2.12 -10.35
N VAL A 119 1.85 2.50 -9.37
CA VAL A 119 3.32 2.52 -9.42
C VAL A 119 3.89 1.90 -8.15
N ASN A 120 5.06 1.28 -8.27
CA ASN A 120 5.91 0.95 -7.14
C ASN A 120 6.68 2.19 -6.71
N ARG A 121 6.90 2.38 -5.41
CA ARG A 121 7.59 3.56 -4.89
C ARG A 121 8.63 3.18 -3.85
N HIS A 122 9.86 3.58 -4.10
CA HIS A 122 10.93 3.62 -3.10
C HIS A 122 11.04 5.01 -2.45
N ASP A 123 11.38 5.05 -1.15
CA ASP A 123 11.86 6.28 -0.54
C ASP A 123 13.27 6.57 -1.07
N THR A 124 13.41 7.68 -1.82
CA THR A 124 14.69 8.07 -2.39
C THR A 124 14.75 9.57 -2.66
N ASN A 125 15.93 10.15 -2.45
CA ASN A 125 16.25 11.52 -2.79
C ASN A 125 17.74 11.59 -3.20
N PRO A 126 18.11 12.25 -4.29
CA PRO A 126 19.47 12.24 -4.79
C PRO A 126 20.49 12.94 -3.89
N LEU A 127 20.03 13.71 -2.90
CA LEU A 127 20.90 14.41 -1.95
C LEU A 127 20.94 13.72 -0.57
N THR A 128 19.79 13.22 -0.09
CA THR A 128 19.62 12.74 1.28
C THR A 128 19.44 11.23 1.38
N GLY A 129 19.48 10.51 0.24
CA GLY A 129 19.32 9.06 0.18
C GLY A 129 17.90 8.62 0.56
N LYS A 130 17.76 7.90 1.67
CA LYS A 130 16.47 7.37 2.15
C LYS A 130 15.70 8.32 3.06
N VAL A 131 16.21 9.53 3.31
CA VAL A 131 15.53 10.54 4.13
C VAL A 131 14.74 11.49 3.22
N ILE A 132 13.41 11.38 3.27
CA ILE A 132 12.51 12.12 2.40
C ILE A 132 11.83 13.24 3.17
N SER A 133 11.83 14.46 2.60
CA SER A 133 11.14 15.58 3.23
C SER A 133 9.62 15.51 3.03
N ARG A 134 8.88 16.21 3.88
CA ARG A 134 7.42 16.30 3.75
C ARG A 134 7.01 16.99 2.44
N GLU A 135 7.75 18.01 2.05
CA GLU A 135 7.54 18.76 0.81
C GLU A 135 7.72 17.84 -0.41
N GLN A 136 8.74 16.98 -0.41
CA GLN A 136 8.95 15.99 -1.47
C GLN A 136 7.79 14.99 -1.52
N MET A 137 7.40 14.41 -0.38
CA MET A 137 6.29 13.45 -0.32
C MET A 137 5.00 14.06 -0.89
N GLU A 138 4.68 15.31 -0.55
CA GLU A 138 3.49 16.00 -1.04
C GLU A 138 3.60 16.30 -2.53
N HIS A 139 4.77 16.73 -3.02
CA HIS A 139 5.02 16.97 -4.43
C HIS A 139 4.88 15.68 -5.26
N GLU A 140 5.44 14.57 -4.81
CA GLU A 140 5.28 13.27 -5.47
C GLU A 140 3.79 12.87 -5.58
N ILE A 141 3.01 12.99 -4.50
CA ILE A 141 1.56 12.71 -4.54
C ILE A 141 0.86 13.60 -5.58
N MET A 142 1.20 14.88 -5.66
CA MET A 142 0.60 15.79 -6.66
C MET A 142 0.98 15.39 -8.10
N LEU A 143 2.23 14.98 -8.34
CA LEU A 143 2.65 14.46 -9.65
C LEU A 143 1.89 13.18 -10.00
N MET A 144 1.75 12.25 -9.07
CA MET A 144 0.99 11.00 -9.27
C MET A 144 -0.48 11.28 -9.62
N LYS A 145 -1.14 12.16 -8.87
CA LYS A 145 -2.53 12.55 -9.17
C LYS A 145 -2.67 13.20 -10.56
N ARG A 146 -1.71 14.02 -10.98
CA ARG A 146 -1.68 14.63 -12.32
C ARG A 146 -1.44 13.62 -13.44
N ALA A 147 -0.86 12.46 -13.12
CA ALA A 147 -0.64 11.34 -14.05
C ALA A 147 -1.77 10.29 -14.02
N ASN A 148 -2.90 10.56 -13.35
CA ASN A 148 -4.03 9.65 -13.17
C ASN A 148 -3.66 8.36 -12.39
N ILE A 149 -2.54 8.36 -11.69
CA ILE A 149 -2.15 7.28 -10.78
C ILE A 149 -3.04 7.34 -9.55
N ASN A 150 -3.72 6.24 -9.25
CA ASN A 150 -4.59 6.12 -8.09
C ASN A 150 -4.14 5.06 -7.08
N HIS A 151 -3.03 4.37 -7.36
CA HIS A 151 -2.53 3.29 -6.54
C HIS A 151 -1.00 3.35 -6.38
N ILE A 152 -0.50 2.98 -5.20
CA ILE A 152 0.93 2.86 -4.90
C ILE A 152 1.16 1.56 -4.13
N ARG A 153 2.16 0.77 -4.56
CA ARG A 153 2.78 -0.26 -3.73
C ARG A 153 4.02 0.32 -3.07
N THR A 154 4.07 0.25 -1.74
CA THR A 154 5.21 0.74 -0.96
C THR A 154 6.34 -0.30 -1.01
N SER A 155 7.08 -0.30 -2.09
CA SER A 155 8.16 -1.26 -2.36
C SER A 155 9.46 -0.86 -1.65
N HIS A 156 10.10 -1.70 -0.83
CA HIS A 156 9.58 -2.98 -0.31
C HIS A 156 9.59 -2.90 1.21
N TYR A 157 8.92 -1.89 1.77
CA TYR A 157 8.88 -1.56 3.20
C TYR A 157 7.80 -0.52 3.50
N PRO A 158 7.30 -0.44 4.74
CA PRO A 158 6.44 0.66 5.16
C PRO A 158 7.17 2.00 5.01
N ASN A 159 6.48 2.98 4.42
CA ASN A 159 7.01 4.34 4.26
C ASN A 159 6.81 5.19 5.53
N ASP A 160 7.23 6.46 5.48
CA ASP A 160 7.01 7.43 6.55
C ASP A 160 5.51 7.57 6.88
N PRO A 161 5.09 7.66 8.16
CA PRO A 161 3.68 7.86 8.52
C PRO A 161 3.02 9.08 7.87
N TYR A 162 3.78 10.12 7.57
CA TYR A 162 3.27 11.30 6.87
C TYR A 162 2.87 10.98 5.42
N PHE A 163 3.53 10.05 4.76
CA PHE A 163 3.15 9.60 3.42
C PHE A 163 1.76 8.95 3.41
N TYR A 164 1.46 8.11 4.41
CA TYR A 164 0.12 7.52 4.57
C TYR A 164 -0.94 8.59 4.85
N TYR A 165 -0.60 9.59 5.69
CA TYR A 165 -1.46 10.75 5.92
C TYR A 165 -1.81 11.47 4.60
N LEU A 166 -0.83 11.70 3.74
CA LEU A 166 -1.04 12.33 2.43
C LEU A 166 -1.93 11.46 1.52
N CYS A 167 -1.69 10.14 1.48
CA CYS A 167 -2.50 9.21 0.70
C CYS A 167 -3.97 9.18 1.18
N ASN A 168 -4.19 9.25 2.50
CA ASN A 168 -5.54 9.39 3.05
C ASN A 168 -6.20 10.69 2.60
N LYS A 169 -5.46 11.80 2.66
CA LYS A 169 -5.94 13.16 2.39
C LYS A 169 -6.23 13.40 0.90
N TYR A 170 -5.32 12.97 0.04
CA TYR A 170 -5.41 13.25 -1.41
C TYR A 170 -6.07 12.12 -2.21
N GLY A 171 -6.35 11.00 -1.58
CA GLY A 171 -7.02 9.87 -2.23
C GLY A 171 -6.08 9.07 -3.13
N ILE A 172 -5.28 8.20 -2.53
CA ILE A 172 -4.47 7.18 -3.21
C ILE A 172 -4.72 5.85 -2.52
N TYR A 173 -5.06 4.81 -3.27
CA TYR A 173 -5.11 3.45 -2.76
C TYR A 173 -3.70 2.93 -2.50
N LEU A 174 -3.48 2.31 -1.36
CA LEU A 174 -2.18 1.76 -0.98
C LEU A 174 -2.22 0.24 -0.87
N GLU A 175 -1.21 -0.37 -1.44
CA GLU A 175 -0.71 -1.68 -1.10
C GLU A 175 0.51 -1.50 -0.19
N SER A 176 0.31 -1.68 1.11
CA SER A 176 1.38 -1.51 2.08
C SER A 176 2.14 -2.82 2.26
N GLU A 177 3.45 -2.78 2.07
CA GLU A 177 4.31 -3.95 2.08
C GLU A 177 5.20 -4.02 3.31
N ALA A 178 5.28 -5.23 3.88
CA ALA A 178 6.21 -5.53 4.96
C ALA A 178 7.64 -5.63 4.44
N ASN A 179 8.63 -5.19 5.22
CA ASN A 179 10.02 -5.18 4.78
C ASN A 179 10.66 -6.57 4.85
N ILE A 180 10.17 -7.47 4.02
CA ILE A 180 10.71 -8.82 3.82
C ILE A 180 11.13 -8.95 2.36
N GLU A 181 12.42 -8.91 2.14
CA GLU A 181 13.09 -9.09 0.86
C GLU A 181 14.33 -9.96 1.10
N SER A 182 14.49 -11.02 0.33
CA SER A 182 15.69 -11.85 0.41
C SER A 182 16.28 -12.21 -0.94
N HIS A 183 15.76 -11.63 -1.99
CA HIS A 183 16.05 -11.75 -3.41
C HIS A 183 17.10 -12.81 -3.80
N GLU A 184 18.35 -12.70 -3.36
CA GLU A 184 19.43 -13.65 -3.59
C GLU A 184 19.12 -15.07 -3.10
N TYR A 185 18.28 -15.19 -2.06
CA TYR A 185 17.85 -16.46 -1.45
C TYR A 185 16.37 -16.77 -1.70
N PHE A 186 15.75 -16.14 -2.68
CA PHE A 186 14.30 -16.22 -2.86
C PHE A 186 13.80 -17.49 -3.54
N TYR A 187 14.68 -18.21 -4.23
CA TYR A 187 14.31 -19.40 -4.98
C TYR A 187 14.54 -20.69 -4.20
N GLY A 188 13.52 -21.53 -4.15
CA GLY A 188 13.60 -22.89 -3.66
C GLY A 188 14.04 -23.00 -2.19
N LYS A 189 14.84 -24.02 -1.92
CA LYS A 189 15.25 -24.42 -0.57
C LYS A 189 16.20 -23.44 0.12
N ALA A 190 16.86 -22.57 -0.60
CA ALA A 190 17.77 -21.56 -0.04
C ALA A 190 17.05 -20.37 0.58
N SER A 191 15.74 -20.21 0.31
CA SER A 191 14.97 -19.09 0.84
C SER A 191 14.88 -19.11 2.37
N LEU A 192 15.12 -17.97 3.00
CA LEU A 192 14.98 -17.77 4.44
C LEU A 192 13.54 -18.01 4.93
N SER A 193 12.56 -17.95 4.03
CA SER A 193 11.15 -18.22 4.35
C SER A 193 10.87 -19.67 4.72
N HIS A 194 11.78 -20.61 4.43
CA HIS A 194 11.73 -22.00 4.86
C HIS A 194 12.44 -22.26 6.19
N VAL A 195 13.24 -21.33 6.68
CA VAL A 195 14.10 -21.50 7.86
C VAL A 195 13.32 -21.14 9.13
N PRO A 196 13.06 -22.11 10.05
CA PRO A 196 12.20 -21.88 11.22
C PRO A 196 12.71 -20.75 12.13
N GLU A 197 14.00 -20.53 12.23
CA GLU A 197 14.62 -19.46 13.03
C GLU A 197 14.22 -18.06 12.57
N PHE A 198 13.85 -17.89 11.30
CA PHE A 198 13.38 -16.64 10.73
C PHE A 198 11.87 -16.44 10.84
N GLN A 199 11.09 -17.44 11.31
CA GLN A 199 9.63 -17.35 11.39
C GLN A 199 9.17 -16.16 12.24
N ALA A 200 9.76 -16.00 13.44
CA ALA A 200 9.42 -14.90 14.33
C ALA A 200 9.68 -13.53 13.67
N ALA A 201 10.77 -13.39 12.90
CA ALA A 201 11.11 -12.17 12.20
C ALA A 201 10.11 -11.85 11.05
N HIS A 202 9.65 -12.87 10.31
CA HIS A 202 8.60 -12.69 9.29
C HIS A 202 7.29 -12.18 9.92
N VAL A 203 6.84 -12.84 10.99
CA VAL A 203 5.62 -12.44 11.71
C VAL A 203 5.76 -11.04 12.29
N ASP A 204 6.88 -10.74 12.95
CA ASP A 204 7.11 -9.44 13.59
C ASP A 204 7.06 -8.28 12.57
N ARG A 205 7.71 -8.41 11.41
CA ARG A 205 7.71 -7.37 10.37
C ARG A 205 6.31 -7.11 9.82
N VAL A 206 5.57 -8.16 9.50
CA VAL A 206 4.18 -8.05 9.02
C VAL A 206 3.28 -7.44 10.08
N MET A 207 3.37 -7.91 11.33
CA MET A 207 2.51 -7.43 12.41
C MET A 207 2.86 -6.02 12.86
N THR A 208 4.14 -5.63 12.86
CA THR A 208 4.56 -4.25 13.15
C THR A 208 3.97 -3.28 12.13
N MET A 209 4.04 -3.60 10.83
CA MET A 209 3.38 -2.82 9.78
C MET A 209 1.87 -2.69 10.05
N ALA A 210 1.19 -3.80 10.30
CA ALA A 210 -0.26 -3.80 10.52
C ALA A 210 -0.66 -3.00 11.76
N HIS A 211 0.03 -3.18 12.88
CA HIS A 211 -0.25 -2.45 14.13
C HIS A 211 -0.08 -0.94 13.98
N GLN A 212 0.92 -0.50 13.25
CA GLN A 212 1.18 0.93 13.03
C GLN A 212 0.20 1.57 12.06
N LEU A 213 -0.26 0.83 11.06
CA LEU A 213 -0.90 1.41 9.87
C LEU A 213 -2.38 1.06 9.71
N VAL A 214 -2.96 0.19 10.54
CA VAL A 214 -4.34 -0.32 10.41
C VAL A 214 -5.41 0.77 10.30
N ASN A 215 -5.19 1.93 10.90
CA ASN A 215 -6.16 3.03 10.90
C ASN A 215 -6.21 3.83 9.59
N ASN A 216 -5.25 3.60 8.66
CA ASN A 216 -5.21 4.33 7.39
C ASN A 216 -6.25 3.78 6.41
N PRO A 217 -7.26 4.57 5.99
CA PRO A 217 -8.28 4.12 5.04
C PRO A 217 -7.71 3.90 3.63
N SER A 218 -6.63 4.57 3.28
CA SER A 218 -5.95 4.42 1.99
C SER A 218 -5.39 3.03 1.76
N ILE A 219 -5.00 2.31 2.83
CA ILE A 219 -4.50 0.94 2.70
C ILE A 219 -5.66 0.01 2.38
N VAL A 220 -5.65 -0.55 1.18
CA VAL A 220 -6.69 -1.45 0.66
C VAL A 220 -6.18 -2.86 0.39
N ILE A 221 -4.86 -3.06 0.41
CA ILE A 221 -4.17 -4.34 0.28
C ILE A 221 -3.00 -4.37 1.27
N TRP A 222 -2.81 -5.51 1.94
CA TRP A 222 -1.58 -5.83 2.65
C TRP A 222 -0.69 -6.71 1.77
N SER A 223 0.60 -6.41 1.72
CA SER A 223 1.61 -7.26 1.07
C SER A 223 2.57 -7.85 2.12
N LEU A 224 2.77 -9.16 2.05
CA LEU A 224 3.64 -9.86 3.02
C LEU A 224 5.13 -9.60 2.80
N GLY A 225 5.51 -9.13 1.62
CA GLY A 225 6.90 -8.89 1.26
C GLY A 225 7.14 -9.02 -0.23
N ASN A 226 8.40 -9.04 -0.63
CA ASN A 226 8.83 -9.14 -2.01
C ASN A 226 9.90 -10.24 -2.15
N GLU A 227 9.84 -11.02 -3.23
CA GLU A 227 10.87 -11.93 -3.72
C GLU A 227 11.66 -12.68 -2.63
N ALA A 228 10.94 -13.25 -1.65
CA ALA A 228 11.53 -13.92 -0.48
C ALA A 228 11.18 -15.41 -0.37
N GLY A 229 10.76 -16.03 -1.48
CA GLY A 229 10.45 -17.47 -1.58
C GLY A 229 9.09 -17.86 -1.00
N PRO A 230 8.62 -19.10 -1.26
CA PRO A 230 7.27 -19.55 -0.94
C PRO A 230 7.14 -20.24 0.43
N GLY A 231 8.06 -20.02 1.36
CA GLY A 231 8.21 -20.82 2.56
C GLY A 231 7.12 -20.68 3.61
N HIS A 232 7.10 -21.62 4.55
CA HIS A 232 6.10 -21.72 5.61
C HIS A 232 6.02 -20.48 6.52
N ASN A 233 7.11 -19.73 6.67
CA ASN A 233 7.11 -18.51 7.49
C ASN A 233 6.07 -17.49 7.01
N PHE A 234 5.81 -17.43 5.70
CA PHE A 234 4.75 -16.59 5.14
C PHE A 234 3.34 -17.09 5.45
N VAL A 235 3.14 -18.42 5.59
CA VAL A 235 1.85 -18.97 6.04
C VAL A 235 1.52 -18.47 7.44
N VAL A 236 2.48 -18.57 8.37
CA VAL A 236 2.29 -18.12 9.76
C VAL A 236 2.10 -16.60 9.84
N ALA A 237 2.83 -15.84 9.02
CA ALA A 237 2.68 -14.38 8.94
C ALA A 237 1.29 -13.99 8.40
N TYR A 238 0.80 -14.66 7.34
CA TYR A 238 -0.54 -14.47 6.81
C TYR A 238 -1.62 -14.75 7.85
N ASP A 239 -1.55 -15.92 8.52
CA ASP A 239 -2.53 -16.31 9.54
C ASP A 239 -2.57 -15.27 10.69
N SER A 240 -1.39 -14.80 11.12
CA SER A 240 -1.28 -13.78 12.17
C SER A 240 -1.91 -12.45 11.73
N LEU A 241 -1.65 -12.02 10.50
CA LEU A 241 -2.21 -10.80 9.94
C LEU A 241 -3.72 -10.89 9.79
N LYS A 242 -4.26 -11.98 9.27
CA LYS A 242 -5.71 -12.18 9.11
C LYS A 242 -6.45 -12.30 10.43
N ALA A 243 -5.81 -12.87 11.46
CA ALA A 243 -6.36 -12.88 12.82
C ALA A 243 -6.46 -11.47 13.43
N TYR A 244 -5.57 -10.57 13.06
CA TYR A 244 -5.58 -9.18 13.51
C TYR A 244 -6.48 -8.28 12.65
N ASP A 245 -6.34 -8.32 11.32
CA ASP A 245 -7.11 -7.53 10.35
C ASP A 245 -7.66 -8.39 9.22
N ALA A 246 -8.92 -8.82 9.37
CA ALA A 246 -9.65 -9.54 8.33
C ALA A 246 -10.31 -8.61 7.28
N SER A 247 -10.25 -7.29 7.47
CA SER A 247 -10.98 -6.31 6.65
C SER A 247 -10.31 -5.99 5.31
N ARG A 248 -9.06 -6.42 5.11
CA ARG A 248 -8.28 -6.19 3.89
C ARG A 248 -7.78 -7.50 3.31
N PRO A 249 -7.74 -7.63 1.98
CA PRO A 249 -7.07 -8.73 1.32
C PRO A 249 -5.56 -8.62 1.46
N VAL A 250 -4.93 -9.78 1.36
CA VAL A 250 -3.48 -9.95 1.44
C VAL A 250 -2.98 -10.49 0.11
N GLN A 251 -1.88 -9.96 -0.39
CA GLN A 251 -1.16 -10.47 -1.55
C GLN A 251 0.26 -10.92 -1.17
N TYR A 252 0.80 -11.85 -1.95
CA TYR A 252 2.21 -12.23 -1.99
C TYR A 252 2.49 -13.02 -3.28
N GLU A 253 3.29 -12.48 -4.18
CA GLU A 253 3.45 -12.99 -5.54
C GLU A 253 4.21 -14.34 -5.62
N ARG A 254 5.01 -14.68 -4.61
CA ARG A 254 5.77 -15.96 -4.58
C ARG A 254 4.97 -17.14 -4.04
N ASN A 255 3.81 -16.87 -3.41
CA ASN A 255 2.94 -17.94 -2.93
C ASN A 255 1.46 -17.49 -2.93
N ASN A 256 0.84 -17.49 -4.12
CA ASN A 256 -0.56 -17.09 -4.26
C ASN A 256 -1.52 -18.03 -3.53
N ASP A 257 -1.15 -19.28 -3.25
CA ASP A 257 -2.04 -20.26 -2.64
C ASP A 257 -2.44 -19.90 -1.21
N ILE A 258 -1.53 -19.25 -0.47
CA ILE A 258 -1.76 -18.91 0.93
C ILE A 258 -2.48 -17.58 1.15
N VAL A 259 -2.59 -16.72 0.13
CA VAL A 259 -3.12 -15.35 0.23
C VAL A 259 -4.47 -15.20 -0.46
N ASP A 260 -5.11 -14.04 -0.32
CA ASP A 260 -6.51 -13.83 -0.73
C ASP A 260 -6.67 -13.63 -2.25
N MET A 261 -5.63 -13.19 -2.95
CA MET A 261 -5.67 -12.81 -4.36
C MET A 261 -4.43 -13.29 -5.12
N GLY A 262 -4.54 -13.36 -6.45
CA GLY A 262 -3.41 -13.68 -7.30
C GLY A 262 -2.54 -12.47 -7.60
N SER A 263 -1.23 -12.70 -7.70
CA SER A 263 -0.26 -11.69 -8.12
C SER A 263 0.91 -12.32 -8.87
N ASN A 264 1.56 -11.54 -9.73
CA ASN A 264 2.77 -11.91 -10.44
C ASN A 264 3.58 -10.65 -10.79
N GLN A 265 4.83 -10.85 -11.15
CA GLN A 265 5.73 -9.81 -11.65
C GLN A 265 6.03 -10.05 -13.13
N TYR A 266 6.05 -9.00 -13.91
CA TYR A 266 6.45 -8.97 -15.33
C TYR A 266 5.81 -10.03 -16.24
N PRO A 267 4.49 -10.31 -16.14
CA PRO A 267 3.85 -11.17 -17.12
C PRO A 267 3.90 -10.54 -18.51
N SER A 268 4.00 -11.36 -19.56
CA SER A 268 3.91 -10.85 -20.93
C SER A 268 2.49 -10.39 -21.27
N ILE A 269 2.36 -9.53 -22.29
CA ILE A 269 1.06 -9.09 -22.80
C ILE A 269 0.22 -10.29 -23.28
N ALA A 270 0.85 -11.27 -23.94
CA ALA A 270 0.17 -12.49 -24.39
C ALA A 270 -0.40 -13.26 -23.21
N TRP A 271 0.39 -13.45 -22.14
CA TRP A 271 -0.08 -14.08 -20.89
C TRP A 271 -1.24 -13.29 -20.28
N THR A 272 -1.12 -11.96 -20.20
CA THR A 272 -2.15 -11.09 -19.64
C THR A 272 -3.47 -11.19 -20.43
N ARG A 273 -3.40 -11.17 -21.77
CA ARG A 273 -4.57 -11.35 -22.65
C ARG A 273 -5.28 -12.70 -22.47
N ASP A 274 -4.57 -13.74 -22.06
CA ASP A 274 -5.19 -15.02 -21.72
C ASP A 274 -5.73 -15.04 -20.29
N ALA A 275 -5.00 -14.46 -19.35
CA ALA A 275 -5.38 -14.41 -17.96
C ALA A 275 -6.65 -13.59 -17.69
N VAL A 276 -6.86 -12.48 -18.41
CA VAL A 276 -8.09 -11.65 -18.28
C VAL A 276 -9.37 -12.36 -18.73
N LYS A 277 -9.25 -13.52 -19.39
CA LYS A 277 -10.43 -14.37 -19.76
C LYS A 277 -10.99 -15.16 -18.59
N GLY A 278 -10.32 -15.14 -17.43
CA GLY A 278 -10.77 -15.86 -16.21
C GLY A 278 -10.68 -17.39 -16.30
N ARG A 279 -9.90 -17.92 -17.26
CA ARG A 279 -9.84 -19.36 -17.58
C ARG A 279 -8.51 -20.04 -17.25
N MET A 280 -7.53 -19.27 -16.78
CA MET A 280 -6.26 -19.82 -16.36
C MET A 280 -6.37 -20.43 -14.95
N GLY A 281 -5.57 -21.46 -14.66
CA GLY A 281 -5.46 -22.06 -13.33
C GLY A 281 -4.70 -21.17 -12.33
N ILE A 282 -5.05 -19.89 -12.25
CA ILE A 282 -4.48 -18.91 -11.33
C ILE A 282 -5.56 -18.41 -10.37
N LYS A 283 -5.13 -17.85 -9.24
CA LYS A 283 -6.06 -17.24 -8.27
C LYS A 283 -6.56 -15.89 -8.77
N TYR A 284 -7.86 -15.67 -8.68
CA TYR A 284 -8.52 -14.40 -8.99
C TYR A 284 -9.15 -13.79 -7.73
N PRO A 285 -9.35 -12.46 -7.65
CA PRO A 285 -8.92 -11.46 -8.64
C PRO A 285 -7.40 -11.40 -8.73
N PHE A 286 -6.89 -10.85 -9.82
CA PHE A 286 -5.45 -10.81 -10.08
C PHE A 286 -4.93 -9.37 -10.16
N HIS A 287 -3.74 -9.17 -9.61
CA HIS A 287 -2.99 -7.90 -9.60
C HIS A 287 -1.58 -8.15 -10.13
N ILE A 288 -1.05 -7.23 -10.93
CA ILE A 288 0.35 -7.30 -11.35
C ILE A 288 1.17 -6.40 -10.43
N SER A 289 1.88 -6.99 -9.48
CA SER A 289 2.64 -6.24 -8.46
C SER A 289 3.80 -5.45 -9.08
N GLU A 290 4.36 -5.92 -10.20
CA GLU A 290 5.38 -5.20 -10.96
C GLU A 290 5.26 -5.49 -12.44
N TYR A 291 5.28 -4.44 -13.29
CA TYR A 291 5.30 -4.55 -14.74
C TYR A 291 5.86 -3.29 -15.40
N ALA A 292 6.02 -3.33 -16.73
CA ALA A 292 6.44 -2.20 -17.54
C ALA A 292 7.71 -1.51 -17.00
N HIS A 293 8.73 -2.31 -16.65
CA HIS A 293 10.00 -1.85 -16.09
C HIS A 293 10.56 -0.67 -16.87
N SER A 294 10.65 0.51 -16.23
CA SER A 294 10.80 1.80 -16.89
C SER A 294 12.27 2.21 -17.16
N MET A 295 13.19 1.27 -17.15
CA MET A 295 14.61 1.55 -17.46
C MET A 295 14.81 1.85 -18.95
N GLY A 296 15.60 2.86 -19.26
CA GLY A 296 15.92 3.25 -20.64
C GLY A 296 14.71 3.84 -21.39
N ASN A 297 14.36 3.26 -22.53
CA ASN A 297 13.27 3.71 -23.39
C ASN A 297 11.92 2.99 -23.16
N ALA A 298 11.76 2.25 -22.06
CA ALA A 298 10.45 1.74 -21.66
C ALA A 298 9.58 2.94 -21.21
N VAL A 299 8.26 2.83 -21.10
CA VAL A 299 7.35 1.73 -20.82
C VAL A 299 6.56 1.25 -22.05
N GLY A 300 7.19 0.69 -23.02
CA GLY A 300 6.52 0.25 -24.26
C GLY A 300 5.33 -0.67 -24.01
N ASN A 301 4.31 -0.54 -24.90
CA ASN A 301 3.12 -1.38 -24.93
C ASN A 301 2.22 -1.26 -23.67
N LEU A 302 2.32 -0.19 -22.91
CA LEU A 302 1.50 0.02 -21.73
C LEU A 302 -0.01 0.01 -22.06
N VAL A 303 -0.39 0.57 -23.21
CA VAL A 303 -1.77 0.57 -23.71
C VAL A 303 -2.31 -0.86 -23.91
N ASP A 304 -1.50 -1.78 -24.45
CA ASP A 304 -1.91 -3.17 -24.67
C ASP A 304 -2.24 -3.93 -23.37
N TYR A 305 -1.49 -3.65 -22.29
CA TYR A 305 -1.82 -4.19 -20.96
C TYR A 305 -3.16 -3.65 -20.47
N TRP A 306 -3.38 -2.34 -20.61
CA TRP A 306 -4.59 -1.71 -20.06
C TRP A 306 -5.83 -2.03 -20.88
N GLU A 307 -5.77 -2.13 -22.21
CA GLU A 307 -6.86 -2.66 -23.03
C GLU A 307 -7.28 -4.07 -22.57
N ALA A 308 -6.31 -4.92 -22.25
CA ALA A 308 -6.60 -6.25 -21.71
C ALA A 308 -7.22 -6.18 -20.31
N MET A 309 -6.60 -5.44 -19.37
CA MET A 309 -7.03 -5.38 -17.97
C MET A 309 -8.39 -4.68 -17.79
N GLU A 310 -8.71 -3.68 -18.61
CA GLU A 310 -10.00 -2.97 -18.58
C GLU A 310 -11.13 -3.76 -19.22
N SER A 311 -10.86 -4.84 -19.97
CA SER A 311 -11.87 -5.66 -20.62
C SER A 311 -12.67 -6.58 -19.68
N THR A 312 -12.25 -6.72 -18.41
CA THR A 312 -12.89 -7.62 -17.43
C THR A 312 -12.62 -7.17 -15.99
N ASN A 313 -13.37 -7.71 -15.04
CA ASN A 313 -13.12 -7.52 -13.61
C ASN A 313 -12.25 -8.61 -12.98
N PHE A 314 -11.72 -9.57 -13.76
CA PHE A 314 -10.77 -10.57 -13.27
C PHE A 314 -9.42 -9.96 -12.86
N PHE A 315 -9.04 -8.83 -13.48
CA PHE A 315 -7.83 -8.07 -13.16
C PHE A 315 -8.15 -6.76 -12.46
N MET A 316 -7.47 -6.55 -11.34
CA MET A 316 -7.58 -5.32 -10.57
C MET A 316 -6.72 -4.18 -11.14
N GLY A 317 -5.67 -4.50 -11.87
CA GLY A 317 -4.70 -3.56 -12.40
C GLY A 317 -3.26 -4.01 -12.15
N GLY A 318 -2.36 -3.04 -11.99
CA GLY A 318 -0.95 -3.32 -11.72
C GLY A 318 -0.17 -2.08 -11.31
N ALA A 319 1.05 -2.30 -10.79
CA ALA A 319 1.97 -1.25 -10.38
C ALA A 319 3.24 -1.25 -11.26
N ILE A 320 3.47 -0.16 -11.98
CA ILE A 320 4.66 0.01 -12.83
C ILE A 320 5.93 -0.03 -11.97
N TRP A 321 6.97 -0.68 -12.41
CA TRP A 321 8.30 -0.59 -11.85
C TRP A 321 9.13 0.46 -12.58
N ASP A 322 9.49 1.62 -11.99
CA ASP A 322 8.90 2.13 -10.77
C ASP A 322 8.61 3.65 -10.90
N TRP A 323 8.36 4.31 -9.78
CA TRP A 323 7.96 5.71 -9.76
C TRP A 323 9.12 6.67 -10.04
N ILE A 324 10.25 6.52 -9.34
CA ILE A 324 11.33 7.50 -9.31
C ILE A 324 12.70 6.83 -9.37
N ASP A 325 13.62 7.36 -10.18
CA ASP A 325 15.00 6.90 -10.19
C ASP A 325 15.65 7.00 -8.80
N GLN A 326 16.29 5.92 -8.36
CA GLN A 326 17.03 5.89 -7.09
C GLN A 326 18.47 6.38 -7.28
N SER A 327 18.67 7.39 -8.12
CA SER A 327 19.95 8.01 -8.41
C SER A 327 20.40 8.94 -7.30
N MET A 328 21.70 9.17 -7.23
CA MET A 328 22.32 10.13 -6.31
C MET A 328 23.10 11.18 -7.08
N TYR A 329 23.26 12.37 -6.51
CA TYR A 329 24.09 13.39 -7.16
C TYR A 329 25.58 13.04 -7.11
N ASN A 330 26.24 13.21 -8.24
CA ASN A 330 27.70 13.22 -8.37
C ASN A 330 28.12 14.40 -9.26
N TYR A 331 29.43 14.63 -9.38
CA TYR A 331 30.00 15.75 -10.13
C TYR A 331 31.02 15.28 -11.12
N THR A 332 31.02 15.82 -12.33
CA THR A 332 32.08 15.61 -13.31
C THR A 332 33.39 16.26 -12.84
N LYS A 333 34.50 15.97 -13.51
CA LYS A 333 35.78 16.61 -13.22
C LYS A 333 35.76 18.14 -13.35
N GLU A 334 34.83 18.63 -14.21
CA GLU A 334 34.61 20.07 -14.43
C GLU A 334 33.62 20.69 -13.42
N GLY A 335 33.17 19.91 -12.43
CA GLY A 335 32.28 20.38 -11.38
C GLY A 335 30.79 20.42 -11.79
N LYS A 336 30.40 19.85 -12.93
CA LYS A 336 29.01 19.76 -13.35
C LYS A 336 28.29 18.65 -12.60
N ARG A 337 27.20 18.98 -11.91
CA ARG A 337 26.35 18.02 -11.20
C ARG A 337 25.55 17.15 -12.18
N TYR A 338 25.42 15.86 -11.87
CA TYR A 338 24.59 14.91 -12.61
C TYR A 338 23.97 13.87 -11.67
N LEU A 339 22.94 13.17 -12.13
CA LEU A 339 22.33 12.04 -11.45
C LEU A 339 23.12 10.77 -11.78
N ALA A 340 23.72 10.18 -10.78
CA ALA A 340 24.66 9.07 -10.89
C ALA A 340 24.02 7.75 -10.45
N TYR A 341 24.62 6.64 -10.87
CA TYR A 341 24.23 5.28 -10.54
C TYR A 341 25.45 4.41 -10.16
N GLY A 342 25.22 3.11 -9.95
CA GLY A 342 26.25 2.17 -9.52
C GLY A 342 27.47 2.16 -10.45
N GLY A 343 28.66 2.26 -9.88
CA GLY A 343 29.94 2.37 -10.57
C GLY A 343 30.45 3.80 -10.76
N ASP A 344 29.56 4.80 -10.82
CA ASP A 344 29.95 6.22 -10.97
C ASP A 344 30.73 6.77 -9.74
N PHE A 345 30.65 6.10 -8.60
CA PHE A 345 31.36 6.42 -7.37
C PHE A 345 32.63 5.58 -7.19
N GLY A 346 33.01 4.75 -8.18
CA GLY A 346 34.12 3.81 -8.08
C GLY A 346 33.81 2.58 -7.23
N ASP A 347 32.55 2.33 -6.96
CA ASP A 347 32.05 1.19 -6.17
C ASP A 347 32.06 -0.10 -7.02
N THR A 348 32.40 -1.22 -6.36
CA THR A 348 32.42 -2.56 -6.95
C THR A 348 32.19 -3.59 -5.84
N PRO A 349 31.26 -4.58 -6.00
CA PRO A 349 30.36 -4.77 -7.17
C PRO A 349 29.24 -3.74 -7.24
N ASN A 350 28.61 -3.58 -8.41
CA ASN A 350 27.44 -2.75 -8.61
C ASN A 350 26.59 -3.27 -9.80
N ASP A 351 25.34 -2.84 -9.88
CA ASP A 351 24.39 -3.19 -10.94
C ASP A 351 24.22 -2.07 -12.00
N GLY A 352 25.14 -1.11 -12.02
CA GLY A 352 25.15 -0.03 -13.00
C GLY A 352 23.87 0.81 -12.96
N GLN A 353 23.26 1.00 -14.12
CA GLN A 353 22.05 1.81 -14.29
C GLN A 353 20.74 1.17 -13.76
N PHE A 354 20.80 0.03 -13.09
CA PHE A 354 19.61 -0.72 -12.67
C PHE A 354 18.76 0.01 -11.61
N VAL A 355 19.23 1.14 -11.10
CA VAL A 355 18.48 2.07 -10.23
C VAL A 355 17.79 3.22 -11.01
N MET A 356 17.96 3.29 -12.35
CA MET A 356 17.40 4.33 -13.21
C MET A 356 16.11 3.84 -13.90
N ASN A 357 15.19 3.33 -13.13
CA ASN A 357 13.97 2.66 -13.59
C ASN A 357 12.67 3.40 -13.24
N GLY A 358 12.78 4.64 -12.75
CA GLY A 358 11.63 5.51 -12.49
C GLY A 358 10.99 6.08 -13.76
N ILE A 359 9.68 6.38 -13.70
CA ILE A 359 8.98 7.18 -14.72
C ILE A 359 9.26 8.68 -14.57
N ILE A 360 9.86 9.09 -13.43
CA ILE A 360 10.45 10.41 -13.22
C ILE A 360 11.93 10.26 -12.84
N PHE A 361 12.70 11.34 -13.04
CA PHE A 361 14.08 11.39 -12.59
C PHE A 361 14.17 11.50 -11.06
N GLY A 362 15.36 11.20 -10.49
CA GLY A 362 15.58 11.29 -9.05
C GLY A 362 15.38 12.68 -8.45
N ASP A 363 15.47 13.73 -9.26
CA ASP A 363 15.16 15.12 -8.89
C ASP A 363 13.71 15.52 -9.17
N GLU A 364 12.82 14.55 -9.28
CA GLU A 364 11.37 14.66 -9.50
C GLU A 364 10.95 15.29 -10.83
N GLN A 365 11.86 15.44 -11.80
CA GLN A 365 11.49 15.89 -13.14
C GLN A 365 10.81 14.77 -13.92
N PRO A 366 9.63 15.01 -14.54
CA PRO A 366 8.98 13.99 -15.37
C PRO A 366 9.83 13.57 -16.58
N LYS A 367 9.94 12.24 -16.78
CA LYS A 367 10.49 11.66 -18.01
C LYS A 367 9.40 11.54 -19.09
N PRO A 368 9.74 11.23 -20.35
CA PRO A 368 8.75 10.92 -21.39
C PRO A 368 7.76 9.84 -20.97
N GLN A 369 8.20 8.83 -20.24
CA GLN A 369 7.41 7.73 -19.69
C GLN A 369 6.26 8.21 -18.79
N TYR A 370 6.47 9.26 -18.02
CA TYR A 370 5.42 9.87 -17.19
C TYR A 370 4.20 10.32 -18.00
N TYR A 371 4.44 10.92 -19.17
CA TYR A 371 3.37 11.40 -20.05
C TYR A 371 2.65 10.25 -20.77
N GLU A 372 3.35 9.18 -21.07
CA GLU A 372 2.76 7.96 -21.61
C GLU A 372 1.85 7.29 -20.56
N VAL A 373 2.33 7.14 -19.32
CA VAL A 373 1.53 6.65 -18.19
C VAL A 373 0.28 7.51 -18.00
N LYS A 374 0.43 8.83 -17.96
CA LYS A 374 -0.69 9.78 -17.85
C LYS A 374 -1.73 9.59 -18.96
N LYS A 375 -1.29 9.25 -20.17
CA LYS A 375 -2.20 9.07 -21.31
C LYS A 375 -2.97 7.76 -21.23
N VAL A 376 -2.34 6.70 -20.71
CA VAL A 376 -2.93 5.36 -20.62
C VAL A 376 -3.81 5.22 -19.37
N TYR A 377 -3.38 5.75 -18.23
CA TYR A 377 -4.13 5.75 -16.97
C TYR A 377 -5.26 6.78 -16.99
#